data_e2225e565a1bef9770d9cdc568756907
#
_entry.id   e2225e565a1bef9770d9cdc568756907
#
_cell.length_a   1.000
_cell.length_b   1.000
_cell.length_c   1.000
_cell.angle_alpha   90.00
_cell.angle_beta   90.00
_cell.angle_gamma   90.00
#
_symmetry.space_group_name_H-M   'P 1'
#
loop_
_entity.id
_entity.type
_entity.pdbx_description
1 polymer ?
#
loop_
_entity_poly.entity_id
_entity_poly.type
_entity_poly.pdbx_seq_one_letter_code
_entity_poly.pdbx_strand_id
1 'polypeptide(L)'
;MVVMWYLRRGLFFAFVFVFFSIANGKSSSLFHLNSMASERELLPISKLQGPLVVLDAGHGGKDEGAKVRSLQEKKISLLTTLYTKRYLEELGYRVLLTRAKDTYVPLAKRVLIANKMNGSLFVSIHFNTAPNHLAQGLEVYYTGESSLRGRSSRKLANFLLYYVMDQTGALSRGAKLGNHLYVIRETQMPAVLFEAGFMTNPEEGSKMKDKVYLEKIAKGISQGVDKYLRS
;
A
#
# COMPACT_ATOMS: atom_id res chain seq x y z
N MET A 1 -25.46 -45.93 25.92
CA MET A 1 -24.53 -45.36 26.92
C MET A 1 -23.54 -44.47 26.15
N VAL A 2 -23.85 -43.19 26.10
CA VAL A 2 -23.17 -42.19 25.29
C VAL A 2 -22.39 -41.29 26.25
N VAL A 3 -21.09 -41.18 26.07
CA VAL A 3 -20.24 -40.25 26.83
C VAL A 3 -19.85 -39.11 25.90
N MET A 4 -20.38 -37.93 26.21
CA MET A 4 -20.14 -36.67 25.53
C MET A 4 -18.96 -35.96 26.20
N TRP A 5 -17.94 -35.57 25.42
CA TRP A 5 -16.85 -34.69 25.87
C TRP A 5 -17.13 -33.26 25.44
N TYR A 6 -17.35 -32.41 26.41
CA TYR A 6 -17.42 -30.95 26.22
C TYR A 6 -16.06 -30.32 26.47
N LEU A 7 -15.52 -29.67 25.47
CA LEU A 7 -14.37 -28.79 25.60
C LEU A 7 -14.84 -27.36 25.89
N ARG A 8 -14.45 -26.86 27.06
CA ARG A 8 -14.68 -25.50 27.54
C ARG A 8 -13.86 -24.48 26.74
N ARG A 9 -14.53 -23.50 26.15
CA ARG A 9 -13.93 -22.21 25.79
C ARG A 9 -14.41 -21.17 26.79
N GLY A 10 -13.48 -20.60 27.57
CA GLY A 10 -13.74 -19.59 28.56
C GLY A 10 -14.06 -18.22 27.92
N LEU A 11 -15.27 -17.73 28.15
CA LEU A 11 -15.63 -16.32 27.98
C LEU A 11 -15.27 -15.58 29.26
N PHE A 12 -14.41 -14.60 29.19
CA PHE A 12 -14.23 -13.61 30.26
C PHE A 12 -15.26 -12.51 30.07
N PHE A 13 -16.26 -12.51 30.97
CA PHE A 13 -17.14 -11.36 31.18
C PHE A 13 -16.52 -10.46 32.25
N ALA A 14 -16.17 -9.22 31.88
CA ALA A 14 -15.81 -8.20 32.83
C ALA A 14 -17.11 -7.56 33.39
N PHE A 15 -17.39 -7.80 34.67
CA PHE A 15 -18.46 -7.10 35.41
C PHE A 15 -17.95 -5.72 35.82
N VAL A 16 -18.63 -4.68 35.34
CA VAL A 16 -18.43 -3.30 35.81
C VAL A 16 -19.41 -3.10 37.00
N PHE A 17 -18.86 -2.97 38.20
CA PHE A 17 -19.65 -2.52 39.38
C PHE A 17 -19.74 -0.98 39.35
N VAL A 18 -20.96 -0.47 39.23
CA VAL A 18 -21.26 0.95 39.42
C VAL A 18 -21.67 1.15 40.87
N PHE A 19 -20.82 1.82 41.65
CA PHE A 19 -21.21 2.30 42.98
C PHE A 19 -21.91 3.65 42.84
N PHE A 20 -23.18 3.74 43.20
CA PHE A 20 -23.86 5.02 43.43
C PHE A 20 -23.57 5.48 44.85
N SER A 21 -22.84 6.60 44.95
CA SER A 21 -22.76 7.37 46.20
C SER A 21 -23.55 8.65 46.01
N ILE A 22 -24.61 8.83 46.80
CA ILE A 22 -25.40 10.06 46.84
C ILE A 22 -24.79 10.96 47.91
N ALA A 23 -24.24 12.09 47.51
CA ALA A 23 -23.98 13.22 48.41
C ALA A 23 -24.12 14.54 47.64
N ASN A 24 -24.90 15.41 48.23
CA ASN A 24 -25.39 16.69 47.75
C ASN A 24 -24.32 17.70 47.27
N GLY A 25 -24.65 18.39 46.17
CA GLY A 25 -24.35 19.82 46.04
C GLY A 25 -23.31 20.22 44.98
N LYS A 26 -23.84 20.88 43.94
CA LYS A 26 -23.22 21.77 42.96
C LYS A 26 -22.54 21.20 41.72
N SER A 27 -23.29 21.42 40.66
CA SER A 27 -22.95 21.36 39.24
C SER A 27 -21.52 21.76 38.86
N SER A 28 -20.85 20.83 38.15
CA SER A 28 -20.13 21.12 36.91
C SER A 28 -19.80 19.77 36.24
N SER A 29 -20.59 19.43 35.25
CA SER A 29 -20.40 18.23 34.44
C SER A 29 -19.24 18.46 33.47
N LEU A 30 -18.10 17.87 33.76
CA LEU A 30 -17.06 17.58 32.77
C LEU A 30 -17.06 16.08 32.54
N PHE A 31 -17.84 15.64 31.55
CA PHE A 31 -17.69 14.31 30.97
C PHE A 31 -16.33 14.25 30.27
N HIS A 32 -15.32 13.75 30.96
CA HIS A 32 -14.11 13.22 30.32
C HIS A 32 -14.47 11.82 29.79
N LEU A 33 -14.91 11.75 28.54
CA LEU A 33 -14.83 10.56 27.74
C LEU A 33 -13.32 10.34 27.43
N ASN A 34 -12.66 9.58 28.29
CA ASN A 34 -11.36 9.01 27.95
C ASN A 34 -11.59 8.02 26.80
N SER A 35 -11.50 8.55 25.56
CA SER A 35 -11.27 7.78 24.37
C SER A 35 -9.89 7.12 24.52
N MET A 36 -9.85 5.85 24.87
CA MET A 36 -8.66 5.01 24.70
C MET A 36 -8.49 4.68 23.22
N ALA A 37 -8.38 5.71 22.39
CA ALA A 37 -7.69 5.59 21.13
C ALA A 37 -6.19 5.59 21.52
N SER A 38 -5.56 4.42 21.44
CA SER A 38 -4.11 4.28 21.49
C SER A 38 -3.52 5.25 20.44
N GLU A 39 -3.07 6.43 20.89
CA GLU A 39 -2.17 7.26 20.15
C GLU A 39 -0.88 6.43 19.97
N ARG A 40 -0.82 5.65 18.89
CA ARG A 40 0.46 5.15 18.40
C ARG A 40 1.24 6.37 17.97
N GLU A 41 2.16 6.78 18.82
CA GLU A 41 3.12 7.82 18.57
C GLU A 41 3.87 7.46 17.27
N LEU A 42 3.54 8.16 16.18
CA LEU A 42 4.27 8.02 14.91
C LEU A 42 5.71 8.39 15.21
N LEU A 43 6.60 7.42 15.11
CA LEU A 43 8.03 7.64 15.33
C LEU A 43 8.49 8.81 14.46
N PRO A 44 9.17 9.82 15.02
CA PRO A 44 9.67 10.93 14.21
C PRO A 44 10.60 10.37 13.13
N ILE A 45 10.45 10.87 11.89
CA ILE A 45 11.18 10.40 10.69
C ILE A 45 12.70 10.33 10.93
N SER A 46 13.24 11.16 11.83
CA SER A 46 14.65 11.15 12.25
C SER A 46 15.08 9.88 13.00
N LYS A 47 14.16 9.08 13.53
CA LYS A 47 14.45 7.80 14.22
C LYS A 47 14.36 6.57 13.32
N LEU A 48 13.86 6.71 12.09
CA LEU A 48 13.80 5.62 11.13
C LEU A 48 15.20 5.39 10.55
N GLN A 49 15.85 4.30 10.93
CA GLN A 49 17.21 3.93 10.46
C GLN A 49 17.18 2.88 9.34
N GLY A 50 15.99 2.43 8.93
CA GLY A 50 15.81 1.39 7.92
C GLY A 50 16.16 1.80 6.50
N PRO A 51 16.16 0.83 5.56
CA PRO A 51 16.32 1.09 4.14
C PRO A 51 15.32 2.16 3.64
N LEU A 52 15.75 2.98 2.67
CA LEU A 52 14.91 4.00 2.07
C LEU A 52 14.09 3.40 0.92
N VAL A 53 12.79 3.33 1.08
CA VAL A 53 11.84 2.92 0.03
C VAL A 53 11.36 4.16 -0.71
N VAL A 54 11.54 4.20 -2.03
CA VAL A 54 10.99 5.27 -2.86
C VAL A 54 9.68 4.78 -3.48
N LEU A 55 8.59 5.46 -3.15
CA LEU A 55 7.28 5.21 -3.73
C LEU A 55 6.92 6.29 -4.74
N ASP A 56 6.49 5.87 -5.89
CA ASP A 56 6.05 6.73 -6.98
C ASP A 56 4.54 6.54 -7.22
N ALA A 57 3.78 7.59 -6.99
CA ALA A 57 2.36 7.60 -7.37
C ALA A 57 2.24 7.98 -8.84
N GLY A 58 1.77 7.07 -9.68
CA GLY A 58 1.60 7.29 -11.12
C GLY A 58 0.82 8.57 -11.43
N HIS A 59 1.18 9.25 -12.53
CA HIS A 59 0.50 10.46 -13.01
C HIS A 59 0.51 11.63 -12.01
N GLY A 60 -0.46 12.56 -12.13
CA GLY A 60 -0.64 13.70 -11.22
C GLY A 60 -0.75 15.04 -11.91
N GLY A 61 -1.53 15.97 -11.33
CA GLY A 61 -1.77 17.29 -11.88
C GLY A 61 -2.41 17.23 -13.27
N LYS A 62 -1.76 17.81 -14.28
CA LYS A 62 -2.21 17.81 -15.69
C LYS A 62 -2.14 16.44 -16.37
N ASP A 63 -1.31 15.53 -15.88
CA ASP A 63 -1.31 14.13 -16.30
C ASP A 63 -2.33 13.36 -15.46
N GLU A 64 -3.50 13.10 -16.04
CA GLU A 64 -4.59 12.47 -15.31
C GLU A 64 -4.51 10.94 -15.27
N GLY A 65 -3.64 10.34 -16.10
CA GLY A 65 -3.68 8.92 -16.38
C GLY A 65 -4.99 8.49 -17.02
N ALA A 66 -5.35 7.26 -16.84
CA ALA A 66 -6.60 6.74 -17.34
C ALA A 66 -7.81 7.32 -16.58
N LYS A 67 -8.88 7.57 -17.33
CA LYS A 67 -10.21 7.93 -16.81
C LYS A 67 -11.22 6.90 -17.26
N VAL A 68 -11.83 6.22 -16.32
CA VAL A 68 -12.87 5.23 -16.58
C VAL A 68 -14.06 5.47 -15.67
N ARG A 69 -15.18 5.90 -16.23
CA ARG A 69 -16.38 6.29 -15.46
C ARG A 69 -16.02 7.36 -14.39
N SER A 70 -16.22 7.07 -13.11
CA SER A 70 -15.87 7.98 -12.01
C SER A 70 -14.43 7.81 -11.47
N LEU A 71 -13.68 6.83 -11.98
CA LEU A 71 -12.31 6.59 -11.56
C LEU A 71 -11.33 7.47 -12.34
N GLN A 72 -10.34 8.00 -11.64
CA GLN A 72 -9.17 8.68 -12.23
C GLN A 72 -7.91 8.01 -11.67
N GLU A 73 -7.06 7.50 -12.56
CA GLU A 73 -5.86 6.76 -12.17
C GLU A 73 -4.97 7.57 -11.23
N LYS A 74 -4.70 8.83 -11.54
CA LYS A 74 -3.87 9.70 -10.67
C LYS A 74 -4.35 9.79 -9.22
N LYS A 75 -5.66 9.69 -8.98
CA LYS A 75 -6.25 9.78 -7.64
C LYS A 75 -6.11 8.47 -6.87
N ILE A 76 -6.44 7.35 -7.51
CA ILE A 76 -6.36 6.04 -6.85
C ILE A 76 -4.90 5.62 -6.66
N SER A 77 -4.00 5.95 -7.61
CA SER A 77 -2.56 5.73 -7.46
C SER A 77 -2.00 6.53 -6.27
N LEU A 78 -2.37 7.81 -6.13
CA LEU A 78 -1.94 8.62 -4.99
C LEU A 78 -2.45 8.05 -3.67
N LEU A 79 -3.73 7.70 -3.59
CA LEU A 79 -4.33 7.18 -2.36
C LEU A 79 -3.69 5.85 -1.93
N THR A 80 -3.52 4.93 -2.88
CA THR A 80 -2.84 3.65 -2.63
C THR A 80 -1.39 3.87 -2.18
N THR A 81 -0.68 4.80 -2.81
CA THR A 81 0.70 5.15 -2.44
C THR A 81 0.79 5.71 -1.02
N LEU A 82 -0.16 6.57 -0.61
CA LEU A 82 -0.19 7.12 0.75
C LEU A 82 -0.49 6.05 1.81
N TYR A 83 -1.38 5.09 1.51
CA TYR A 83 -1.60 3.94 2.38
C TYR A 83 -0.35 3.05 2.47
N THR A 84 0.31 2.78 1.32
CA THR A 84 1.56 2.01 1.29
C THR A 84 2.66 2.67 2.14
N LYS A 85 2.80 4.01 2.02
CA LYS A 85 3.73 4.78 2.86
C LYS A 85 3.45 4.53 4.34
N ARG A 86 2.20 4.69 4.78
CA ARG A 86 1.83 4.49 6.18
C ARG A 86 2.22 3.10 6.69
N TYR A 87 1.87 2.04 5.97
CA TYR A 87 2.22 0.67 6.37
C TYR A 87 3.73 0.41 6.42
N LEU A 88 4.50 0.97 5.47
CA LEU A 88 5.96 0.83 5.48
C LEU A 88 6.59 1.59 6.65
N GLU A 89 6.09 2.78 6.99
CA GLU A 89 6.56 3.54 8.15
C GLU A 89 6.21 2.84 9.47
N GLU A 90 5.04 2.21 9.56
CA GLU A 90 4.67 1.35 10.70
C GLU A 90 5.60 0.14 10.85
N LEU A 91 6.18 -0.36 9.75
CA LEU A 91 7.20 -1.42 9.74
C LEU A 91 8.62 -0.90 10.02
N GLY A 92 8.82 0.41 10.19
CA GLY A 92 10.10 1.04 10.52
C GLY A 92 10.93 1.47 9.30
N TYR A 93 10.40 1.42 8.09
CA TYR A 93 11.10 1.85 6.89
C TYR A 93 11.03 3.36 6.71
N ARG A 94 12.11 3.93 6.16
CA ARG A 94 12.09 5.30 5.64
C ARG A 94 11.39 5.31 4.29
N VAL A 95 10.44 6.21 4.09
CA VAL A 95 9.69 6.31 2.83
C VAL A 95 9.81 7.70 2.22
N LEU A 96 10.17 7.76 0.94
CA LEU A 96 10.18 8.96 0.14
C LEU A 96 9.13 8.85 -0.97
N LEU A 97 8.31 9.87 -1.11
CA LEU A 97 7.32 9.96 -2.20
C LEU A 97 7.84 10.86 -3.32
N THR A 98 7.62 10.47 -4.58
CA THR A 98 7.87 11.36 -5.73
C THR A 98 6.85 12.51 -5.76
N ARG A 99 5.62 12.27 -5.29
CA ARG A 99 4.59 13.28 -5.02
C ARG A 99 3.70 12.85 -3.85
N ALA A 100 3.31 13.81 -3.02
CA ALA A 100 2.41 13.60 -1.88
C ALA A 100 1.02 14.23 -2.07
N LYS A 101 0.79 14.88 -3.22
CA LYS A 101 -0.46 15.56 -3.57
C LYS A 101 -0.72 15.47 -5.08
N ASP A 102 -1.85 15.98 -5.56
CA ASP A 102 -2.21 15.99 -6.98
C ASP A 102 -1.38 17.05 -7.73
N THR A 103 -0.09 16.73 -7.97
CA THR A 103 0.84 17.57 -8.72
C THR A 103 1.47 16.77 -9.85
N TYR A 104 1.72 17.44 -10.98
CA TYR A 104 2.47 16.86 -12.09
C TYR A 104 3.95 16.77 -11.74
N VAL A 105 4.52 15.57 -11.88
CA VAL A 105 5.96 15.32 -11.74
C VAL A 105 6.44 14.62 -13.01
N PRO A 106 7.32 15.26 -13.81
CA PRO A 106 7.87 14.63 -15.03
C PRO A 106 8.59 13.31 -14.72
N LEU A 107 8.57 12.35 -15.64
CA LEU A 107 9.22 11.04 -15.47
C LEU A 107 10.69 11.16 -15.07
N ALA A 108 11.45 12.04 -15.75
CA ALA A 108 12.86 12.29 -15.42
C ALA A 108 13.05 12.83 -13.99
N LYS A 109 12.10 13.60 -13.47
CA LYS A 109 12.17 14.12 -12.10
C LYS A 109 11.90 13.02 -11.07
N ARG A 110 11.01 12.06 -11.36
CA ARG A 110 10.76 10.88 -10.51
C ARG A 110 12.04 10.04 -10.35
N VAL A 111 12.71 9.77 -11.49
CA VAL A 111 14.00 9.06 -11.52
C VAL A 111 15.08 9.83 -10.78
N LEU A 112 15.19 11.14 -11.04
CA LEU A 112 16.17 12.00 -10.37
C LEU A 112 16.01 11.97 -8.84
N ILE A 113 14.77 12.04 -8.33
CA ILE A 113 14.48 11.95 -6.89
C ILE A 113 14.98 10.61 -6.34
N ALA A 114 14.62 9.48 -6.98
CA ALA A 114 15.00 8.16 -6.53
C ALA A 114 16.52 7.97 -6.48
N ASN A 115 17.22 8.35 -7.59
CA ASN A 115 18.66 8.17 -7.72
C ASN A 115 19.44 9.08 -6.76
N LYS A 116 19.09 10.38 -6.64
CA LYS A 116 19.79 11.32 -5.74
C LYS A 116 19.68 10.92 -4.27
N MET A 117 18.56 10.32 -3.89
CA MET A 117 18.31 9.92 -2.50
C MET A 117 18.85 8.54 -2.17
N ASN A 118 19.50 7.87 -3.13
CA ASN A 118 20.05 6.52 -2.98
C ASN A 118 19.01 5.55 -2.39
N GLY A 119 17.81 5.52 -2.98
CA GLY A 119 16.77 4.60 -2.56
C GLY A 119 17.23 3.14 -2.58
N SER A 120 16.83 2.36 -1.60
CA SER A 120 17.11 0.92 -1.56
C SER A 120 16.29 0.15 -2.58
N LEU A 121 15.10 0.64 -2.89
CA LEU A 121 14.22 0.16 -3.97
C LEU A 121 13.25 1.26 -4.40
N PHE A 122 12.65 1.07 -5.59
CA PHE A 122 11.66 1.96 -6.17
C PHE A 122 10.40 1.18 -6.58
N VAL A 123 9.22 1.64 -6.16
CA VAL A 123 7.91 1.08 -6.55
C VAL A 123 7.03 2.18 -7.12
N SER A 124 6.72 2.09 -8.41
CA SER A 124 5.71 2.95 -9.07
C SER A 124 4.35 2.24 -9.03
N ILE A 125 3.31 2.94 -8.58
CA ILE A 125 1.97 2.37 -8.38
C ILE A 125 1.01 2.97 -9.38
N HIS A 126 0.41 2.11 -10.20
CA HIS A 126 -0.49 2.40 -11.31
C HIS A 126 -1.73 1.51 -11.31
N PHE A 127 -2.69 1.83 -12.17
CA PHE A 127 -3.89 1.04 -12.43
C PHE A 127 -4.12 0.96 -13.94
N ASN A 128 -4.15 -0.25 -14.45
CA ASN A 128 -4.15 -0.56 -15.87
C ASN A 128 -5.48 -0.28 -16.55
N THR A 129 -5.43 -0.20 -17.87
CA THR A 129 -6.60 -0.21 -18.76
C THR A 129 -6.35 -1.10 -19.96
N ALA A 130 -7.42 -1.67 -20.53
CA ALA A 130 -7.36 -2.42 -21.77
C ALA A 130 -8.63 -2.19 -22.61
N PRO A 131 -8.53 -2.27 -23.95
CA PRO A 131 -9.71 -2.27 -24.82
C PRO A 131 -10.64 -3.45 -24.54
N ASN A 132 -10.07 -4.60 -24.19
CA ASN A 132 -10.84 -5.76 -23.74
C ASN A 132 -11.25 -5.59 -22.27
N HIS A 133 -12.52 -5.33 -22.02
CA HIS A 133 -13.10 -5.17 -20.68
C HIS A 133 -13.09 -6.46 -19.82
N LEU A 134 -12.77 -7.61 -20.41
CA LEU A 134 -12.58 -8.85 -19.67
C LEU A 134 -11.16 -8.99 -19.12
N ALA A 135 -10.22 -8.11 -19.54
CA ALA A 135 -8.89 -8.09 -18.97
C ALA A 135 -8.97 -7.76 -17.47
N GLN A 136 -8.31 -8.59 -16.64
CA GLN A 136 -8.28 -8.46 -15.18
C GLN A 136 -7.00 -9.02 -14.59
N GLY A 137 -6.68 -8.63 -13.39
CA GLY A 137 -5.55 -9.15 -12.61
C GLY A 137 -4.36 -8.20 -12.50
N LEU A 138 -3.44 -8.52 -11.62
CA LEU A 138 -2.27 -7.75 -11.27
C LEU A 138 -1.13 -8.01 -12.25
N GLU A 139 -0.42 -6.97 -12.66
CA GLU A 139 0.80 -7.06 -13.44
C GLU A 139 1.93 -6.29 -12.74
N VAL A 140 3.15 -6.81 -12.78
CA VAL A 140 4.30 -6.06 -12.28
C VAL A 140 5.40 -6.04 -13.33
N TYR A 141 5.81 -4.84 -13.71
CA TYR A 141 6.85 -4.65 -14.70
C TYR A 141 8.20 -4.41 -14.02
N TYR A 142 9.26 -5.02 -14.57
CA TYR A 142 10.66 -4.85 -14.17
C TYR A 142 11.56 -4.76 -15.40
N THR A 143 12.83 -4.35 -15.23
CA THR A 143 13.78 -4.21 -16.35
C THR A 143 15.10 -4.90 -16.07
N GLY A 144 15.89 -5.14 -17.13
CA GLY A 144 17.27 -5.56 -17.02
C GLY A 144 17.48 -6.98 -16.50
N GLU A 145 16.69 -7.95 -16.96
CA GLU A 145 16.67 -9.35 -16.47
C GLU A 145 18.05 -10.00 -16.34
N SER A 146 18.98 -9.69 -17.23
CA SER A 146 20.35 -10.22 -17.21
C SER A 146 21.26 -9.60 -16.13
N SER A 147 20.92 -8.43 -15.60
CA SER A 147 21.69 -7.70 -14.59
C SER A 147 21.35 -8.16 -13.15
N LEU A 148 22.26 -7.89 -12.20
CA LEU A 148 21.97 -8.09 -10.77
C LEU A 148 20.75 -7.26 -10.34
N ARG A 149 20.69 -6.00 -10.76
CA ARG A 149 19.55 -5.11 -10.48
C ARG A 149 18.25 -5.69 -11.06
N GLY A 150 18.27 -6.22 -12.26
CA GLY A 150 17.10 -6.79 -12.90
C GLY A 150 16.61 -8.06 -12.21
N ARG A 151 17.50 -8.95 -11.80
CA ARG A 151 17.15 -10.13 -11.00
C ARG A 151 16.54 -9.73 -9.65
N SER A 152 17.10 -8.71 -9.00
CA SER A 152 16.55 -8.14 -7.76
C SER A 152 15.19 -7.50 -7.98
N SER A 153 14.99 -6.77 -9.09
CA SER A 153 13.70 -6.20 -9.48
C SER A 153 12.65 -7.29 -9.74
N ARG A 154 13.01 -8.37 -10.43
CA ARG A 154 12.13 -9.52 -10.64
C ARG A 154 11.75 -10.21 -9.33
N LYS A 155 12.71 -10.36 -8.40
CA LYS A 155 12.45 -10.91 -7.07
C LYS A 155 11.44 -10.03 -6.30
N LEU A 156 11.63 -8.72 -6.31
CA LEU A 156 10.70 -7.74 -5.73
C LEU A 156 9.31 -7.87 -6.37
N ALA A 157 9.23 -7.90 -7.71
CA ALA A 157 7.97 -8.04 -8.44
C ALA A 157 7.16 -9.28 -8.00
N ASN A 158 7.83 -10.43 -7.84
CA ASN A 158 7.17 -11.66 -7.42
C ASN A 158 6.66 -11.58 -5.97
N PHE A 159 7.38 -10.94 -5.05
CA PHE A 159 6.87 -10.74 -3.70
C PHE A 159 5.66 -9.79 -3.67
N LEU A 160 5.69 -8.71 -4.44
CA LEU A 160 4.53 -7.81 -4.52
C LEU A 160 3.29 -8.56 -5.05
N LEU A 161 3.43 -9.33 -6.14
CA LEU A 161 2.34 -10.14 -6.67
C LEU A 161 1.77 -11.08 -5.62
N TYR A 162 2.64 -11.86 -4.96
CA TYR A 162 2.22 -12.85 -3.96
C TYR A 162 1.41 -12.19 -2.83
N TYR A 163 1.95 -11.15 -2.20
CA TYR A 163 1.33 -10.55 -1.04
C TYR A 163 0.08 -9.71 -1.39
N VAL A 164 0.04 -9.07 -2.56
CA VAL A 164 -1.18 -8.36 -2.98
C VAL A 164 -2.29 -9.33 -3.35
N MET A 165 -1.98 -10.46 -4.00
CA MET A 165 -2.95 -11.53 -4.23
C MET A 165 -3.51 -12.08 -2.92
N ASP A 166 -2.65 -12.34 -1.94
CA ASP A 166 -3.04 -12.83 -0.61
C ASP A 166 -4.01 -11.88 0.10
N GLN A 167 -3.79 -10.57 0.01
CA GLN A 167 -4.63 -9.55 0.65
C GLN A 167 -5.95 -9.27 -0.10
N THR A 168 -5.97 -9.44 -1.41
CA THR A 168 -7.08 -8.96 -2.27
C THR A 168 -7.89 -10.07 -2.91
N GLY A 169 -7.34 -11.28 -3.03
CA GLY A 169 -7.89 -12.35 -3.87
C GLY A 169 -7.81 -12.06 -5.36
N ALA A 170 -7.09 -11.02 -5.80
CA ALA A 170 -6.94 -10.70 -7.20
C ALA A 170 -6.12 -11.75 -7.97
N LEU A 171 -6.40 -11.91 -9.26
CA LEU A 171 -5.64 -12.80 -10.14
C LEU A 171 -4.26 -12.21 -10.45
N SER A 172 -3.27 -13.08 -10.67
CA SER A 172 -1.96 -12.66 -11.17
C SER A 172 -1.87 -12.83 -12.69
N ARG A 173 -1.31 -11.81 -13.34
CA ARG A 173 -0.88 -11.87 -14.75
C ARG A 173 0.66 -11.95 -14.86
N GLY A 174 1.34 -12.06 -13.72
CA GLY A 174 2.76 -12.30 -13.61
C GLY A 174 3.64 -11.05 -13.64
N ALA A 175 4.93 -11.29 -13.39
CA ALA A 175 5.98 -10.31 -13.57
C ALA A 175 6.41 -10.28 -15.04
N LYS A 176 6.53 -9.08 -15.62
CA LYS A 176 6.77 -8.85 -17.06
C LYS A 176 7.96 -7.92 -17.29
N LEU A 177 8.65 -8.12 -18.40
CA LEU A 177 9.67 -7.17 -18.85
C LEU A 177 9.02 -5.87 -19.33
N GLY A 178 9.46 -4.75 -18.76
CA GLY A 178 8.99 -3.39 -19.07
C GLY A 178 10.11 -2.44 -19.47
N ASN A 179 11.02 -2.88 -20.35
CA ASN A 179 12.18 -2.07 -20.78
C ASN A 179 11.80 -0.75 -21.45
N HIS A 180 10.56 -0.59 -21.92
CA HIS A 180 10.02 0.65 -22.44
C HIS A 180 9.58 1.64 -21.36
N LEU A 181 9.43 1.20 -20.12
CA LEU A 181 8.95 2.04 -19.01
C LEU A 181 10.10 2.85 -18.41
N TYR A 182 10.12 4.14 -18.71
CA TYR A 182 11.21 5.06 -18.38
C TYR A 182 11.57 5.03 -16.89
N VAL A 183 10.60 5.13 -15.98
CA VAL A 183 10.86 5.27 -14.54
C VAL A 183 11.57 4.06 -13.92
N ILE A 184 11.28 2.84 -14.38
CA ILE A 184 11.96 1.64 -13.89
C ILE A 184 13.23 1.31 -14.69
N ARG A 185 13.36 1.82 -15.91
CA ARG A 185 14.57 1.64 -16.70
C ARG A 185 15.72 2.50 -16.20
N GLU A 186 15.45 3.78 -15.90
CA GLU A 186 16.48 4.78 -15.57
C GLU A 186 16.82 4.88 -14.07
N THR A 187 16.06 4.23 -13.19
CA THR A 187 16.41 4.14 -11.76
C THR A 187 17.59 3.19 -11.55
N GLN A 188 18.45 3.49 -10.58
CA GLN A 188 19.69 2.74 -10.32
C GLN A 188 19.54 1.59 -9.33
N MET A 189 18.50 1.62 -8.51
CA MET A 189 18.14 0.58 -7.54
C MET A 189 17.17 -0.44 -8.14
N PRO A 190 16.92 -1.58 -7.47
CA PRO A 190 15.82 -2.48 -7.82
C PRO A 190 14.50 -1.71 -7.95
N ALA A 191 13.83 -1.84 -9.09
CA ALA A 191 12.70 -1.01 -9.45
C ALA A 191 11.60 -1.80 -10.15
N VAL A 192 10.35 -1.51 -9.78
CA VAL A 192 9.17 -2.11 -10.38
C VAL A 192 8.08 -1.07 -10.63
N LEU A 193 7.24 -1.33 -11.65
CA LEU A 193 5.98 -0.63 -11.85
C LEU A 193 4.85 -1.65 -11.63
N PHE A 194 4.02 -1.37 -10.65
CA PHE A 194 2.93 -2.22 -10.20
C PHE A 194 1.60 -1.73 -10.77
N GLU A 195 0.96 -2.53 -11.60
CA GLU A 195 -0.39 -2.34 -12.13
C GLU A 195 -1.38 -3.11 -11.26
N ALA A 196 -2.15 -2.39 -10.47
CA ALA A 196 -3.01 -2.96 -9.42
C ALA A 196 -4.39 -3.44 -9.92
N GLY A 197 -4.47 -3.89 -11.17
CA GLY A 197 -5.69 -4.36 -11.85
C GLY A 197 -6.17 -3.40 -12.92
N PHE A 198 -7.25 -3.76 -13.61
CA PHE A 198 -7.75 -3.05 -14.80
C PHE A 198 -8.98 -2.20 -14.46
N MET A 199 -8.84 -0.88 -14.55
CA MET A 199 -9.94 0.09 -14.34
C MET A 199 -11.11 -0.13 -15.30
N THR A 200 -10.82 -0.67 -16.51
CA THR A 200 -11.81 -0.97 -17.55
C THR A 200 -12.62 -2.23 -17.27
N ASN A 201 -12.13 -3.14 -16.43
CA ASN A 201 -12.88 -4.30 -15.99
C ASN A 201 -14.01 -3.88 -15.04
N PRO A 202 -15.29 -4.26 -15.26
CA PRO A 202 -16.39 -3.80 -14.43
C PRO A 202 -16.28 -4.20 -12.95
N GLU A 203 -15.79 -5.40 -12.67
CA GLU A 203 -15.65 -5.92 -11.33
C GLU A 203 -14.46 -5.25 -10.60
N GLU A 204 -13.26 -5.24 -11.21
CA GLU A 204 -12.08 -4.61 -10.61
C GLU A 204 -12.27 -3.09 -10.48
N GLY A 205 -12.82 -2.42 -11.49
CA GLY A 205 -13.13 -1.00 -11.43
C GLY A 205 -14.17 -0.65 -10.34
N SER A 206 -15.08 -1.57 -10.03
CA SER A 206 -15.99 -1.40 -8.89
C SER A 206 -15.25 -1.51 -7.56
N LYS A 207 -14.38 -2.53 -7.39
CA LYS A 207 -13.54 -2.70 -6.20
C LYS A 207 -12.61 -1.51 -5.96
N MET A 208 -12.06 -0.91 -7.03
CA MET A 208 -11.15 0.25 -6.94
C MET A 208 -11.81 1.54 -6.44
N LYS A 209 -13.14 1.62 -6.39
CA LYS A 209 -13.87 2.73 -5.73
C LYS A 209 -13.88 2.61 -4.22
N ASP A 210 -13.68 1.41 -3.70
CA ASP A 210 -13.65 1.14 -2.27
C ASP A 210 -12.25 1.41 -1.69
N LYS A 211 -12.17 2.34 -0.76
CA LYS A 211 -10.92 2.66 -0.06
C LYS A 211 -10.36 1.46 0.69
N VAL A 212 -11.20 0.58 1.22
CA VAL A 212 -10.77 -0.65 1.91
C VAL A 212 -10.04 -1.58 0.94
N TYR A 213 -10.50 -1.68 -0.30
CA TYR A 213 -9.80 -2.47 -1.33
C TYR A 213 -8.44 -1.87 -1.69
N LEU A 214 -8.37 -0.55 -1.88
CA LEU A 214 -7.09 0.14 -2.13
C LEU A 214 -6.12 -0.01 -0.94
N GLU A 215 -6.63 -0.03 0.27
CA GLU A 215 -5.84 -0.25 1.49
C GLU A 215 -5.31 -1.70 1.57
N LYS A 216 -6.09 -2.71 1.15
CA LYS A 216 -5.62 -4.10 1.01
C LYS A 216 -4.48 -4.21 0.00
N ILE A 217 -4.58 -3.55 -1.16
CA ILE A 217 -3.49 -3.47 -2.13
C ILE A 217 -2.23 -2.89 -1.48
N ALA A 218 -2.36 -1.75 -0.81
CA ALA A 218 -1.27 -1.07 -0.14
C ALA A 218 -0.59 -1.93 0.93
N LYS A 219 -1.38 -2.65 1.73
CA LYS A 219 -0.88 -3.60 2.73
C LYS A 219 -0.10 -4.74 2.10
N GLY A 220 -0.62 -5.32 1.01
CA GLY A 220 0.08 -6.36 0.26
C GLY A 220 1.40 -5.85 -0.35
N ILE A 221 1.42 -4.66 -0.94
CA ILE A 221 2.65 -4.03 -1.43
C ILE A 221 3.67 -3.88 -0.29
N SER A 222 3.24 -3.39 0.88
CA SER A 222 4.11 -3.16 2.03
C SER A 222 4.70 -4.46 2.57
N GLN A 223 3.90 -5.52 2.66
CA GLN A 223 4.36 -6.86 3.06
C GLN A 223 5.35 -7.45 2.04
N GLY A 224 5.10 -7.28 0.75
CA GLY A 224 6.02 -7.72 -0.31
C GLY A 224 7.35 -7.00 -0.27
N VAL A 225 7.35 -5.68 -0.02
CA VAL A 225 8.56 -4.88 0.19
C VAL A 225 9.32 -5.33 1.45
N ASP A 226 8.63 -5.52 2.57
CA ASP A 226 9.23 -6.00 3.83
C ASP A 226 9.91 -7.35 3.62
N LYS A 227 9.20 -8.30 3.00
CA LYS A 227 9.77 -9.62 2.69
C LYS A 227 10.98 -9.54 1.79
N TYR A 228 10.95 -8.66 0.76
CA TYR A 228 12.08 -8.45 -0.13
C TYR A 228 13.31 -7.90 0.61
N LEU A 229 13.13 -6.89 1.46
CA LEU A 229 14.24 -6.23 2.15
C LEU A 229 14.87 -7.11 3.26
N ARG A 230 14.13 -8.10 3.79
CA ARG A 230 14.62 -9.05 4.79
C ARG A 230 15.19 -10.34 4.20
N SER A 231 15.17 -10.52 2.87
CA SER A 231 15.57 -11.74 2.16
C SER A 231 16.86 -11.54 1.37
#